data_148a88d01649478725ef7b828e6eaeb8
#
_entry.id   148a88d01649478725ef7b828e6eaeb8
#
_cell.length_a   1.000
_cell.length_b   1.000
_cell.length_c   1.000
_cell.angle_alpha   90.00
_cell.angle_beta   90.00
_cell.angle_gamma   90.00
#
_symmetry.space_group_name_H-M   'P 1'
#
loop_
_entity.id
_entity.type
_entity.pdbx_description
1 polymer ?
#
loop_
_entity_poly.entity_id
_entity_poly.type
_entity_poly.pdbx_seq_one_letter_code
_entity_poly.pdbx_strand_id
1 'polypeptide(L)'
;MIFETFGNKQNPAILFFHAMGVTGASSEPVVRYLQDRYFCILPTSTVYCAGQKYRGKTDEVRQVEVFLRAQGVERLALVVASSIGAALAGAFRAQPGLSGEHVFFDGGQLAQIGKGPRRIMMPFLYLAIKSLYWSRGGTLKKILWCEDAAIKPYFIAAGKALTYGNLRRQLSDSLEEGAFLMLPEELQRHTYFAFGSIEEHFKYRDAVIKAYPYGNFPVFEEHQHMQYQIRDPKGFADMLCCIIEEDRLPELPFIRK
;
A
#
# COMPACT_ATOMS: atom_id res chain seq x y z
N MET A 1 -10.51 8.24 -9.55
CA MET A 1 -9.16 8.27 -8.92
C MET A 1 -8.37 9.49 -9.41
N ILE A 2 -7.35 9.89 -8.68
CA ILE A 2 -6.34 10.87 -9.12
C ILE A 2 -5.04 10.09 -9.30
N PHE A 3 -4.29 10.39 -10.35
CA PHE A 3 -3.02 9.73 -10.64
C PHE A 3 -1.91 10.78 -10.67
N GLU A 4 -0.87 10.55 -9.90
CA GLU A 4 0.38 11.29 -9.95
C GLU A 4 1.45 10.40 -10.55
N THR A 5 2.32 10.95 -11.38
CA THR A 5 3.36 10.19 -12.07
C THR A 5 4.70 10.92 -11.98
N PHE A 6 5.77 10.15 -11.87
CA PHE A 6 7.14 10.63 -11.76
C PHE A 6 8.04 9.79 -12.65
N GLY A 7 9.07 10.40 -13.19
CA GLY A 7 10.04 9.73 -14.05
C GLY A 7 9.61 9.66 -15.51
N ASN A 8 10.47 9.06 -16.32
CA ASN A 8 10.23 8.92 -17.75
C ASN A 8 9.35 7.69 -18.01
N LYS A 9 8.24 7.86 -18.73
CA LYS A 9 7.31 6.78 -19.09
C LYS A 9 7.89 5.69 -20.01
N GLN A 10 9.08 5.89 -20.55
CA GLN A 10 9.82 4.86 -21.28
C GLN A 10 10.57 3.90 -20.37
N ASN A 11 10.74 4.26 -19.09
CA ASN A 11 11.38 3.41 -18.10
C ASN A 11 10.43 2.29 -17.61
N PRO A 12 10.96 1.20 -17.01
CA PRO A 12 10.14 0.19 -16.35
C PRO A 12 9.21 0.82 -15.31
N ALA A 13 7.96 0.40 -15.28
CA ALA A 13 6.94 1.04 -14.46
C ALA A 13 6.81 0.41 -13.06
N ILE A 14 6.61 1.24 -12.03
CA ILE A 14 6.28 0.85 -10.65
C ILE A 14 4.94 1.47 -10.27
N LEU A 15 4.03 0.64 -9.73
CA LEU A 15 2.72 1.06 -9.26
C LEU A 15 2.68 1.03 -7.72
N PHE A 16 2.24 2.15 -7.08
CA PHE A 16 2.18 2.28 -5.63
C PHE A 16 0.74 2.40 -5.12
N PHE A 17 0.22 1.39 -4.43
CA PHE A 17 -1.06 1.47 -3.72
C PHE A 17 -0.84 1.95 -2.29
N HIS A 18 -1.37 3.12 -1.96
CA HIS A 18 -1.16 3.78 -0.69
C HIS A 18 -1.95 3.17 0.49
N ALA A 19 -1.51 3.49 1.71
CA ALA A 19 -2.18 3.09 2.95
C ALA A 19 -3.48 3.87 3.21
N MET A 20 -4.22 3.46 4.24
CA MET A 20 -5.42 4.15 4.71
C MET A 20 -5.09 5.51 5.31
N GLY A 21 -5.95 6.50 5.01
CA GLY A 21 -5.85 7.84 5.60
C GLY A 21 -4.81 8.75 4.94
N VAL A 22 -4.14 8.32 3.88
CA VAL A 22 -3.24 9.14 3.07
C VAL A 22 -3.66 9.15 1.60
N THR A 23 -3.01 9.97 0.79
CA THR A 23 -3.15 10.00 -0.67
C THR A 23 -2.02 9.22 -1.34
N GLY A 24 -2.11 8.97 -2.66
CA GLY A 24 -1.04 8.34 -3.44
C GLY A 24 0.30 9.05 -3.30
N ALA A 25 0.28 10.39 -3.25
CA ALA A 25 1.46 11.23 -3.04
C ALA A 25 2.25 10.91 -1.76
N SER A 26 1.69 10.14 -0.82
CA SER A 26 2.44 9.70 0.38
C SER A 26 3.67 8.85 0.07
N SER A 27 3.75 8.28 -1.13
CA SER A 27 4.93 7.53 -1.61
C SER A 27 5.99 8.43 -2.27
N GLU A 28 5.72 9.74 -2.46
CA GLU A 28 6.66 10.67 -3.11
C GLU A 28 8.05 10.71 -2.45
N PRO A 29 8.21 10.66 -1.12
CA PRO A 29 9.53 10.62 -0.49
C PRO A 29 10.40 9.44 -0.97
N VAL A 30 9.81 8.28 -1.23
CA VAL A 30 10.48 7.09 -1.79
C VAL A 30 10.72 7.27 -3.29
N VAL A 31 9.69 7.72 -4.00
CA VAL A 31 9.71 7.88 -5.47
C VAL A 31 10.79 8.84 -5.96
N ARG A 32 11.15 9.86 -5.17
CA ARG A 32 12.27 10.78 -5.49
C ARG A 32 13.59 10.07 -5.77
N TYR A 33 13.82 8.90 -5.17
CA TYR A 33 15.03 8.09 -5.38
C TYR A 33 14.88 7.04 -6.48
N LEU A 34 13.66 6.87 -7.03
CA LEU A 34 13.34 5.90 -8.09
C LEU A 34 13.12 6.54 -9.45
N GLN A 35 12.65 7.79 -9.50
CA GLN A 35 12.13 8.45 -10.71
C GLN A 35 13.14 8.61 -11.86
N ASP A 36 14.44 8.60 -11.57
CA ASP A 36 15.47 8.69 -12.62
C ASP A 36 15.60 7.38 -13.41
N ARG A 37 15.19 6.26 -12.82
CA ARG A 37 15.33 4.89 -13.36
C ARG A 37 14.00 4.25 -13.70
N TYR A 38 12.92 4.67 -13.05
CA TYR A 38 11.60 4.04 -13.14
C TYR A 38 10.51 5.08 -13.42
N PHE A 39 9.45 4.62 -14.09
CA PHE A 39 8.21 5.37 -14.19
C PHE A 39 7.29 5.00 -13.03
N CYS A 40 7.19 5.89 -12.05
CA CYS A 40 6.43 5.66 -10.83
C CYS A 40 5.01 6.21 -10.95
N ILE A 41 4.00 5.40 -10.63
CA ILE A 41 2.57 5.70 -10.77
C ILE A 41 1.91 5.59 -9.40
N LEU A 42 1.34 6.69 -8.92
CA LEU A 42 0.78 6.86 -7.58
C LEU A 42 -0.72 7.17 -7.66
N PRO A 43 -1.60 6.16 -7.76
CA PRO A 43 -3.04 6.37 -7.70
C PRO A 43 -3.48 6.79 -6.29
N THR A 44 -4.29 7.83 -6.18
CA THR A 44 -5.09 8.13 -4.99
C THR A 44 -6.47 7.50 -5.15
N SER A 45 -6.83 6.59 -4.23
CA SER A 45 -8.14 5.94 -4.21
C SER A 45 -9.29 6.95 -4.19
N THR A 46 -10.40 6.64 -4.86
CA THR A 46 -11.61 7.48 -4.86
C THR A 46 -12.15 7.75 -3.45
N VAL A 47 -11.77 6.94 -2.46
CA VAL A 47 -12.08 7.18 -1.03
C VAL A 47 -11.58 8.55 -0.58
N TYR A 48 -10.42 8.97 -1.09
CA TYR A 48 -9.71 10.20 -0.72
C TYR A 48 -9.71 11.26 -1.83
N CYS A 49 -10.59 11.11 -2.83
CA CYS A 49 -10.82 12.10 -3.88
C CYS A 49 -12.11 12.88 -3.60
N ALA A 50 -12.02 14.20 -3.45
CA ALA A 50 -13.17 15.04 -3.17
C ALA A 50 -14.28 14.88 -4.24
N GLY A 51 -15.53 14.73 -3.80
CA GLY A 51 -16.68 14.59 -4.68
C GLY A 51 -16.81 13.20 -5.36
N GLN A 52 -15.84 12.31 -5.21
CA GLN A 52 -15.91 10.97 -5.77
C GLN A 52 -16.52 9.97 -4.76
N LYS A 53 -17.16 8.94 -5.31
CA LYS A 53 -17.77 7.85 -4.55
C LYS A 53 -17.00 6.57 -4.79
N TYR A 54 -16.49 5.97 -3.73
CA TYR A 54 -15.91 4.63 -3.80
C TYR A 54 -16.97 3.59 -4.18
N ARG A 55 -16.74 2.83 -5.24
CA ARG A 55 -17.66 1.83 -5.79
C ARG A 55 -17.23 0.39 -5.55
N GLY A 56 -16.02 0.18 -5.06
CA GLY A 56 -15.44 -1.13 -4.77
C GLY A 56 -14.06 -1.29 -5.38
N LYS A 57 -13.27 -2.26 -4.84
CA LYS A 57 -11.90 -2.53 -5.31
C LYS A 57 -11.83 -2.88 -6.79
N THR A 58 -12.81 -3.59 -7.32
CA THR A 58 -12.89 -3.94 -8.77
C THR A 58 -12.99 -2.69 -9.64
N ASP A 59 -13.80 -1.68 -9.23
CA ASP A 59 -13.89 -0.41 -9.97
C ASP A 59 -12.60 0.39 -9.88
N GLU A 60 -11.96 0.42 -8.71
CA GLU A 60 -10.64 1.05 -8.53
C GLU A 60 -9.58 0.42 -9.44
N VAL A 61 -9.49 -0.92 -9.44
CA VAL A 61 -8.56 -1.67 -10.29
C VAL A 61 -8.80 -1.37 -11.76
N ARG A 62 -10.05 -1.37 -12.20
CA ARG A 62 -10.40 -1.01 -13.59
C ARG A 62 -9.94 0.40 -13.95
N GLN A 63 -10.07 1.38 -13.05
CA GLN A 63 -9.57 2.74 -13.29
C GLN A 63 -8.05 2.77 -13.43
N VAL A 64 -7.32 1.98 -12.62
CA VAL A 64 -5.87 1.82 -12.72
C VAL A 64 -5.49 1.20 -14.07
N GLU A 65 -6.14 0.13 -14.48
CA GLU A 65 -5.87 -0.53 -15.77
C GLU A 65 -6.09 0.41 -16.96
N VAL A 66 -7.20 1.15 -16.95
CA VAL A 66 -7.48 2.15 -18.00
C VAL A 66 -6.38 3.19 -18.05
N PHE A 67 -5.92 3.67 -16.89
CA PHE A 67 -4.83 4.64 -16.82
C PHE A 67 -3.51 4.05 -17.35
N LEU A 68 -3.12 2.86 -16.91
CA LEU A 68 -1.88 2.20 -17.33
C LEU A 68 -1.86 2.01 -18.86
N ARG A 69 -2.95 1.50 -19.44
CA ARG A 69 -3.08 1.36 -20.90
C ARG A 69 -2.97 2.69 -21.64
N ALA A 70 -3.58 3.76 -21.11
CA ALA A 70 -3.49 5.10 -21.67
C ALA A 70 -2.06 5.68 -21.61
N GLN A 71 -1.24 5.23 -20.65
CA GLN A 71 0.18 5.58 -20.58
C GLN A 71 1.07 4.66 -21.45
N GLY A 72 0.52 3.62 -22.07
CA GLY A 72 1.28 2.63 -22.83
C GLY A 72 2.03 1.63 -21.94
N VAL A 73 1.63 1.49 -20.68
CA VAL A 73 2.21 0.53 -19.74
C VAL A 73 1.55 -0.83 -19.94
N GLU A 74 2.30 -1.78 -20.47
CA GLU A 74 1.85 -3.15 -20.67
C GLU A 74 2.31 -4.10 -19.57
N ARG A 75 3.38 -3.74 -18.86
CA ARG A 75 4.02 -4.54 -17.82
C ARG A 75 4.53 -3.66 -16.68
N LEU A 76 4.43 -4.14 -15.46
CA LEU A 76 4.95 -3.46 -14.27
C LEU A 76 6.16 -4.25 -13.75
N ALA A 77 7.27 -3.57 -13.51
CA ALA A 77 8.44 -4.18 -12.85
C ALA A 77 8.12 -4.51 -11.39
N LEU A 78 7.35 -3.64 -10.72
CA LEU A 78 6.98 -3.84 -9.33
C LEU A 78 5.61 -3.22 -9.02
N VAL A 79 4.84 -3.89 -8.17
CA VAL A 79 3.68 -3.32 -7.47
C VAL A 79 4.01 -3.20 -5.99
N VAL A 80 4.01 -2.00 -5.45
CA VAL A 80 4.17 -1.72 -4.02
C VAL A 80 2.81 -1.45 -3.41
N ALA A 81 2.47 -2.14 -2.34
CA ALA A 81 1.18 -1.97 -1.68
C ALA A 81 1.35 -1.80 -0.17
N SER A 82 0.97 -0.65 0.33
CA SER A 82 1.09 -0.30 1.73
C SER A 82 -0.23 -0.53 2.48
N SER A 83 -0.19 -1.34 3.54
CA SER A 83 -1.34 -1.57 4.45
C SER A 83 -2.61 -1.98 3.68
N ILE A 84 -3.71 -1.21 3.79
CA ILE A 84 -4.97 -1.48 3.09
C ILE A 84 -4.83 -1.50 1.55
N GLY A 85 -3.78 -0.89 1.01
CA GLY A 85 -3.45 -0.95 -0.41
C GLY A 85 -3.24 -2.38 -0.91
N ALA A 86 -2.90 -3.32 0.00
CA ALA A 86 -2.77 -4.74 -0.32
C ALA A 86 -4.06 -5.34 -0.90
N ALA A 87 -5.24 -4.86 -0.49
CA ALA A 87 -6.51 -5.33 -1.06
C ALA A 87 -6.68 -4.92 -2.53
N LEU A 88 -6.20 -3.73 -2.90
CA LEU A 88 -6.21 -3.29 -4.30
C LEU A 88 -5.17 -4.02 -5.12
N ALA A 89 -3.95 -4.19 -4.58
CA ALA A 89 -2.88 -4.93 -5.27
C ALA A 89 -3.26 -6.39 -5.51
N GLY A 90 -3.89 -7.05 -4.53
CA GLY A 90 -4.40 -8.41 -4.69
C GLY A 90 -5.47 -8.50 -5.78
N ALA A 91 -6.46 -7.60 -5.75
CA ALA A 91 -7.50 -7.54 -6.79
C ALA A 91 -6.92 -7.21 -8.17
N PHE A 92 -5.92 -6.33 -8.25
CA PHE A 92 -5.21 -5.99 -9.48
C PHE A 92 -4.47 -7.21 -10.07
N ARG A 93 -3.74 -7.95 -9.22
CA ARG A 93 -2.99 -9.12 -9.65
C ARG A 93 -3.87 -10.28 -10.13
N ALA A 94 -5.14 -10.31 -9.70
CA ALA A 94 -6.11 -11.32 -10.15
C ALA A 94 -6.65 -11.04 -11.56
N GLN A 95 -6.40 -9.85 -12.13
CA GLN A 95 -6.90 -9.53 -13.48
C GLN A 95 -5.98 -10.13 -14.56
N PRO A 96 -6.54 -10.69 -15.61
CA PRO A 96 -5.74 -11.16 -16.74
C PRO A 96 -5.17 -9.98 -17.51
N GLY A 97 -3.88 -9.99 -17.79
CA GLY A 97 -3.25 -9.11 -18.80
C GLY A 97 -2.39 -7.95 -18.29
N LEU A 98 -2.48 -7.53 -17.04
CA LEU A 98 -1.53 -6.60 -16.42
C LEU A 98 -0.95 -7.27 -15.19
N SER A 99 0.25 -7.80 -15.28
CA SER A 99 0.94 -8.43 -14.14
C SER A 99 2.15 -7.61 -13.75
N GLY A 100 2.34 -7.37 -12.45
CA GLY A 100 3.63 -6.96 -11.92
C GLY A 100 4.58 -8.17 -11.91
N GLU A 101 5.84 -7.97 -12.29
CA GLU A 101 6.87 -9.02 -12.14
C GLU A 101 7.00 -9.35 -10.65
N HIS A 102 7.19 -8.33 -9.85
CA HIS A 102 7.28 -8.43 -8.40
C HIS A 102 6.11 -7.72 -7.71
N VAL A 103 5.75 -8.19 -6.51
CA VAL A 103 4.80 -7.50 -5.62
C VAL A 103 5.41 -7.39 -4.23
N PHE A 104 5.39 -6.20 -3.67
CA PHE A 104 5.86 -5.91 -2.32
C PHE A 104 4.71 -5.37 -1.46
N PHE A 105 4.32 -6.12 -0.45
CA PHE A 105 3.34 -5.71 0.56
C PHE A 105 4.08 -5.19 1.80
N ASP A 106 3.98 -3.90 2.09
CA ASP A 106 4.52 -3.29 3.30
C ASP A 106 3.44 -3.18 4.38
N GLY A 107 3.50 -4.05 5.37
CA GLY A 107 2.49 -4.16 6.41
C GLY A 107 1.10 -4.48 5.84
N GLY A 108 1.03 -5.23 4.74
CA GLY A 108 -0.22 -5.56 4.07
C GLY A 108 -1.20 -6.19 5.03
N GLN A 109 -2.40 -5.58 5.18
CA GLN A 109 -3.45 -6.11 6.03
C GLN A 109 -4.08 -7.32 5.36
N LEU A 110 -3.48 -8.46 5.60
CA LEU A 110 -3.94 -9.76 5.12
C LEU A 110 -4.89 -10.42 6.14
N ALA A 111 -5.15 -9.76 7.28
CA ALA A 111 -6.05 -10.25 8.30
C ALA A 111 -7.50 -9.88 8.01
N GLN A 112 -8.38 -10.85 8.13
CA GLN A 112 -9.81 -10.64 8.06
C GLN A 112 -10.33 -10.08 9.39
N ILE A 113 -11.07 -8.99 9.34
CA ILE A 113 -11.77 -8.44 10.49
C ILE A 113 -13.26 -8.71 10.33
N GLY A 114 -13.83 -9.47 11.25
CA GLY A 114 -15.25 -9.82 11.24
C GLY A 114 -16.17 -8.59 11.20
N LYS A 115 -17.40 -8.76 10.70
CA LYS A 115 -18.39 -7.67 10.53
C LYS A 115 -18.70 -6.92 11.82
N GLY A 116 -18.79 -7.62 12.97
CA GLY A 116 -19.10 -7.02 14.27
C GLY A 116 -18.03 -6.04 14.76
N PRO A 117 -16.78 -6.48 14.99
CA PRO A 117 -15.68 -5.60 15.41
C PRO A 117 -15.46 -4.44 14.44
N ARG A 118 -15.53 -4.68 13.13
CA ARG A 118 -15.42 -3.66 12.10
C ARG A 118 -16.46 -2.54 12.23
N ARG A 119 -17.72 -2.90 12.50
CA ARG A 119 -18.82 -1.94 12.67
C ARG A 119 -18.59 -1.01 13.87
N ILE A 120 -18.03 -1.54 14.95
CA ILE A 120 -17.72 -0.78 16.17
C ILE A 120 -16.52 0.13 15.93
N MET A 121 -15.47 -0.38 15.33
CA MET A 121 -14.20 0.35 15.08
C MET A 121 -14.38 1.54 14.12
N MET A 122 -15.30 1.44 13.16
CA MET A 122 -15.38 2.35 12.03
C MET A 122 -15.64 3.83 12.39
N PRO A 123 -16.56 4.19 13.32
CA PRO A 123 -16.76 5.59 13.72
C PRO A 123 -15.49 6.21 14.31
N PHE A 124 -14.77 5.45 15.14
CA PHE A 124 -13.52 5.91 15.76
C PHE A 124 -12.43 6.14 14.73
N LEU A 125 -12.27 5.22 13.78
CA LEU A 125 -11.32 5.34 12.71
C LEU A 125 -11.62 6.55 11.80
N TYR A 126 -12.90 6.76 11.47
CA TYR A 126 -13.31 7.93 10.71
C TYR A 126 -12.97 9.23 11.45
N LEU A 127 -13.29 9.31 12.75
CA LEU A 127 -12.99 10.48 13.56
C LEU A 127 -11.48 10.68 13.73
N ALA A 128 -10.70 9.61 13.87
CA ALA A 128 -9.25 9.68 13.93
C ALA A 128 -8.66 10.31 12.65
N ILE A 129 -9.04 9.82 11.48
CA ILE A 129 -8.56 10.39 10.20
C ILE A 129 -9.06 11.84 10.03
N LYS A 130 -10.32 12.13 10.36
CA LYS A 130 -10.87 13.51 10.30
C LYS A 130 -10.17 14.45 11.26
N SER A 131 -9.77 13.99 12.44
CA SER A 131 -9.06 14.84 13.41
C SER A 131 -7.70 15.32 12.88
N LEU A 132 -7.04 14.54 12.01
CA LEU A 132 -5.81 14.97 11.35
C LEU A 132 -6.04 16.18 10.43
N TYR A 133 -7.16 16.20 9.71
CA TYR A 133 -7.55 17.36 8.91
C TYR A 133 -7.91 18.57 9.78
N TRP A 134 -8.78 18.39 10.79
CA TRP A 134 -9.23 19.47 11.65
C TRP A 134 -8.12 20.09 12.50
N SER A 135 -7.19 19.27 13.00
CA SER A 135 -6.05 19.72 13.80
C SER A 135 -4.84 20.14 12.96
N ARG A 136 -4.95 20.15 11.63
CA ARG A 136 -3.83 20.39 10.71
C ARG A 136 -2.62 19.46 11.01
N GLY A 137 -2.90 18.19 11.28
CA GLY A 137 -1.89 17.18 11.62
C GLY A 137 -1.44 17.20 13.08
N GLY A 138 -2.00 18.03 13.95
CA GLY A 138 -1.61 18.12 15.36
C GLY A 138 -1.92 16.86 16.18
N THR A 139 -2.86 16.02 15.72
CA THR A 139 -3.20 14.75 16.37
C THR A 139 -2.41 13.56 15.87
N LEU A 140 -1.51 13.73 14.90
CA LEU A 140 -0.76 12.63 14.26
C LEU A 140 0.00 11.78 15.28
N LYS A 141 0.74 12.41 16.18
CA LYS A 141 1.48 11.73 17.26
C LYS A 141 0.60 10.87 18.18
N LYS A 142 -0.68 11.25 18.35
CA LYS A 142 -1.63 10.52 19.20
C LYS A 142 -2.28 9.33 18.50
N ILE A 143 -2.29 9.33 17.17
CA ILE A 143 -2.99 8.34 16.34
C ILE A 143 -2.04 7.33 15.76
N LEU A 144 -0.82 7.79 15.42
CA LEU A 144 0.23 6.97 14.83
C LEU A 144 1.51 7.09 15.64
N TRP A 145 2.34 6.05 15.57
CA TRP A 145 3.71 6.07 16.10
C TRP A 145 4.60 7.14 15.44
N CYS A 146 4.19 7.67 14.27
CA CYS A 146 4.97 8.57 13.44
C CYS A 146 4.79 10.03 13.85
N GLU A 147 5.91 10.72 14.12
CA GLU A 147 5.96 12.16 14.39
C GLU A 147 6.44 12.96 13.17
N ASP A 148 6.75 12.30 12.06
CA ASP A 148 7.37 12.95 10.91
C ASP A 148 6.44 14.00 10.29
N ALA A 149 6.95 15.23 10.23
CA ALA A 149 6.25 16.36 9.63
C ALA A 149 6.01 16.16 8.12
N ALA A 150 6.87 15.40 7.46
CA ALA A 150 6.81 15.18 6.01
C ALA A 150 5.55 14.42 5.58
N ILE A 151 5.01 13.52 6.43
CA ILE A 151 3.82 12.74 6.10
C ILE A 151 2.50 13.49 6.38
N LYS A 152 2.52 14.54 7.21
CA LYS A 152 1.32 15.29 7.61
C LYS A 152 0.48 15.82 6.45
N PRO A 153 1.05 16.41 5.38
CA PRO A 153 0.26 16.94 4.26
C PRO A 153 -0.65 15.89 3.62
N TYR A 154 -0.19 14.65 3.50
CA TYR A 154 -0.94 13.55 2.86
C TYR A 154 -2.12 13.10 3.71
N PHE A 155 -1.97 13.07 5.04
CA PHE A 155 -3.08 12.81 5.97
C PHE A 155 -4.12 13.94 5.98
N ILE A 156 -3.66 15.19 5.95
CA ILE A 156 -4.55 16.36 5.91
C ILE A 156 -5.39 16.34 4.62
N ALA A 157 -4.75 16.08 3.47
CA ALA A 157 -5.42 15.99 2.17
C ALA A 157 -6.46 14.86 2.15
N ALA A 158 -6.09 13.67 2.59
CA ALA A 158 -6.99 12.52 2.68
C ALA A 158 -8.15 12.79 3.65
N GLY A 159 -7.88 13.32 4.85
CA GLY A 159 -8.90 13.66 5.84
C GLY A 159 -9.88 14.73 5.33
N LYS A 160 -9.42 15.69 4.52
CA LYS A 160 -10.28 16.70 3.87
C LYS A 160 -11.31 16.04 2.96
N ALA A 161 -10.89 15.12 2.09
CA ALA A 161 -11.74 14.49 1.09
C ALA A 161 -12.60 13.35 1.65
N LEU A 162 -12.17 12.70 2.73
CA LEU A 162 -12.82 11.52 3.30
C LEU A 162 -14.27 11.75 3.68
N THR A 163 -15.15 10.83 3.28
CA THR A 163 -16.52 10.72 3.78
C THR A 163 -16.72 9.40 4.54
N TYR A 164 -17.62 9.41 5.53
CA TYR A 164 -17.94 8.19 6.30
C TYR A 164 -18.44 7.04 5.38
N GLY A 165 -19.24 7.39 4.38
CA GLY A 165 -19.77 6.42 3.42
C GLY A 165 -18.69 5.75 2.58
N ASN A 166 -17.68 6.49 2.13
CA ASN A 166 -16.56 5.95 1.37
C ASN A 166 -15.67 5.05 2.24
N LEU A 167 -15.29 5.50 3.44
CA LEU A 167 -14.52 4.69 4.39
C LEU A 167 -15.22 3.37 4.71
N ARG A 168 -16.54 3.44 4.98
CA ARG A 168 -17.35 2.25 5.28
C ARG A 168 -17.30 1.23 4.14
N ARG A 169 -17.44 1.68 2.89
CA ARG A 169 -17.40 0.80 1.72
C ARG A 169 -16.02 0.20 1.53
N GLN A 170 -14.96 1.01 1.62
CA GLN A 170 -13.59 0.54 1.50
C GLN A 170 -13.28 -0.56 2.52
N LEU A 171 -13.56 -0.31 3.81
CA LEU A 171 -13.30 -1.29 4.85
C LEU A 171 -14.13 -2.56 4.70
N SER A 172 -15.40 -2.44 4.25
CA SER A 172 -16.22 -3.61 3.98
C SER A 172 -15.65 -4.45 2.85
N ASP A 173 -15.23 -3.83 1.78
CA ASP A 173 -14.72 -4.48 0.58
C ASP A 173 -13.31 -5.06 0.78
N SER A 174 -12.43 -4.34 1.50
CA SER A 174 -11.05 -4.76 1.73
C SER A 174 -10.88 -5.84 2.80
N LEU A 175 -11.86 -5.99 3.70
CA LEU A 175 -11.80 -6.90 4.85
C LEU A 175 -12.80 -8.08 4.72
N GLU A 176 -13.38 -8.30 3.52
CA GLU A 176 -14.26 -9.43 3.28
C GLU A 176 -13.50 -10.76 3.34
N GLU A 177 -14.23 -11.80 3.77
CA GLU A 177 -13.74 -13.18 3.70
C GLU A 177 -13.45 -13.53 2.24
N GLY A 178 -12.22 -13.97 1.95
CA GLY A 178 -11.76 -14.27 0.59
C GLY A 178 -10.93 -13.18 -0.10
N ALA A 179 -10.58 -12.09 0.62
CA ALA A 179 -9.61 -11.11 0.13
C ALA A 179 -8.19 -11.71 -0.08
N PHE A 180 -7.94 -12.87 0.49
CA PHE A 180 -6.74 -13.67 0.22
C PHE A 180 -6.93 -14.42 -1.10
N LEU A 181 -6.41 -13.85 -2.16
CA LEU A 181 -6.36 -14.53 -3.45
C LEU A 181 -5.35 -15.67 -3.37
N MET A 182 -5.78 -16.86 -3.78
CA MET A 182 -4.86 -17.97 -4.02
C MET A 182 -3.91 -17.57 -5.15
N LEU A 183 -2.66 -17.28 -4.81
CA LEU A 183 -1.63 -17.01 -5.80
C LEU A 183 -1.00 -18.35 -6.24
N PRO A 184 -0.85 -18.60 -7.55
CA PRO A 184 -0.02 -19.70 -8.05
C PRO A 184 1.39 -19.63 -7.46
N GLU A 185 2.04 -20.78 -7.29
CA GLU A 185 3.40 -20.87 -6.73
C GLU A 185 4.38 -19.92 -7.40
N GLU A 186 4.40 -19.88 -8.72
CA GLU A 186 5.23 -18.99 -9.52
C GLU A 186 5.08 -17.52 -9.07
N LEU A 187 3.84 -17.07 -8.89
CA LEU A 187 3.57 -15.70 -8.46
C LEU A 187 3.93 -15.43 -6.99
N GLN A 188 3.87 -16.49 -6.15
CA GLN A 188 4.29 -16.36 -4.76
C GLN A 188 5.80 -16.12 -4.65
N ARG A 189 6.63 -16.76 -5.47
CA ARG A 189 8.09 -16.62 -5.44
C ARG A 189 8.56 -15.18 -5.64
N HIS A 190 7.83 -14.39 -6.40
CA HIS A 190 8.10 -12.96 -6.66
C HIS A 190 7.21 -12.03 -5.81
N THR A 191 6.67 -12.54 -4.70
CA THR A 191 5.84 -11.75 -3.78
C THR A 191 6.52 -11.65 -2.42
N TYR A 192 6.63 -10.43 -1.90
CA TYR A 192 7.27 -10.09 -0.64
C TYR A 192 6.20 -9.59 0.34
N PHE A 193 6.07 -10.24 1.48
CA PHE A 193 5.15 -9.89 2.57
C PHE A 193 5.96 -9.35 3.74
N ALA A 194 6.19 -8.05 3.79
CA ALA A 194 7.01 -7.42 4.80
C ALA A 194 6.23 -7.09 6.08
N PHE A 195 6.88 -7.27 7.22
CA PHE A 195 6.35 -6.98 8.55
C PHE A 195 7.37 -6.21 9.39
N GLY A 196 6.92 -5.23 10.17
CA GLY A 196 7.71 -4.71 11.27
C GLY A 196 7.61 -5.64 12.48
N SER A 197 8.74 -5.95 13.16
CA SER A 197 8.73 -6.92 14.28
C SER A 197 7.91 -6.46 15.50
N ILE A 198 7.68 -5.16 15.62
CA ILE A 198 6.90 -4.55 16.73
C ILE A 198 5.57 -3.97 16.27
N GLU A 199 5.11 -4.26 15.04
CA GLU A 199 3.78 -3.85 14.58
C GLU A 199 2.67 -4.77 15.10
N GLU A 200 1.45 -4.23 15.22
CA GLU A 200 0.29 -5.00 15.69
C GLU A 200 -0.05 -6.19 14.76
N HIS A 201 0.20 -6.05 13.46
CA HIS A 201 -0.11 -7.06 12.45
C HIS A 201 0.90 -8.20 12.38
N PHE A 202 2.05 -8.11 13.05
CA PHE A 202 3.08 -9.15 13.10
C PHE A 202 2.53 -10.52 13.55
N LYS A 203 1.55 -10.52 14.45
CA LYS A 203 0.84 -11.73 14.93
C LYS A 203 0.16 -12.55 13.81
N TYR A 204 -0.05 -11.97 12.64
CA TYR A 204 -0.66 -12.66 11.49
C TYR A 204 0.35 -13.27 10.53
N ARG A 205 1.65 -13.04 10.75
CA ARG A 205 2.72 -13.50 9.87
C ARG A 205 2.66 -15.01 9.58
N ASP A 206 2.48 -15.82 10.61
CA ASP A 206 2.45 -17.28 10.43
C ASP A 206 1.23 -17.74 9.60
N ALA A 207 0.10 -17.05 9.71
CA ALA A 207 -1.07 -17.32 8.89
C ALA A 207 -0.81 -16.97 7.41
N VAL A 208 -0.06 -15.88 7.16
CA VAL A 208 0.35 -15.49 5.79
C VAL A 208 1.34 -16.49 5.20
N ILE A 209 2.35 -16.92 5.97
CA ILE A 209 3.31 -17.98 5.54
C ILE A 209 2.56 -19.26 5.17
N LYS A 210 1.58 -19.65 6.00
CA LYS A 210 0.77 -20.85 5.70
C LYS A 210 -0.06 -20.71 4.42
N ALA A 211 -0.56 -19.51 4.14
CA ALA A 211 -1.37 -19.22 2.95
C ALA A 211 -0.52 -19.12 1.67
N TYR A 212 0.73 -18.67 1.80
CA TYR A 212 1.65 -18.40 0.68
C TYR A 212 3.02 -19.03 0.92
N PRO A 213 3.14 -20.38 1.00
CA PRO A 213 4.35 -21.04 1.45
C PRO A 213 5.60 -20.81 0.58
N TYR A 214 5.43 -20.31 -0.63
CA TYR A 214 6.53 -20.02 -1.55
C TYR A 214 6.87 -18.51 -1.62
N GLY A 215 6.20 -17.68 -0.80
CA GLY A 215 6.46 -16.24 -0.73
C GLY A 215 7.71 -15.86 0.05
N ASN A 216 8.06 -14.59 0.02
CA ASN A 216 9.17 -14.00 0.78
C ASN A 216 8.60 -13.21 1.97
N PHE A 217 9.14 -13.40 3.17
CA PHE A 217 8.57 -12.84 4.41
C PHE A 217 9.58 -11.99 5.21
N PRO A 218 10.10 -10.89 4.64
CA PRO A 218 11.05 -10.05 5.35
C PRO A 218 10.43 -9.46 6.61
N VAL A 219 11.23 -9.44 7.69
CA VAL A 219 10.89 -8.79 8.95
C VAL A 219 11.85 -7.65 9.17
N PHE A 220 11.32 -6.45 9.30
CA PHE A 220 12.08 -5.26 9.69
C PHE A 220 12.16 -5.20 11.22
N GLU A 221 13.30 -5.57 11.77
CA GLU A 221 13.51 -5.63 13.21
C GLU A 221 13.41 -4.22 13.82
N GLU A 222 12.76 -4.14 14.99
CA GLU A 222 12.50 -2.90 15.73
C GLU A 222 11.70 -1.84 14.95
N HIS A 223 10.97 -2.25 13.91
CA HIS A 223 10.12 -1.35 13.13
C HIS A 223 8.65 -1.57 13.43
N GLN A 224 7.91 -0.46 13.44
CA GLN A 224 6.45 -0.40 13.43
C GLN A 224 5.90 -0.56 12.00
N HIS A 225 4.59 -0.60 11.90
CA HIS A 225 3.84 -0.67 10.65
C HIS A 225 4.29 0.41 9.65
N MET A 226 4.80 0.01 8.49
CA MET A 226 5.29 0.88 7.41
C MET A 226 6.42 1.85 7.83
N GLN A 227 7.10 1.60 8.94
CA GLN A 227 8.04 2.56 9.51
C GLN A 227 9.30 2.72 8.67
N TYR A 228 9.77 1.67 8.01
CA TYR A 228 10.99 1.72 7.22
C TYR A 228 10.86 2.71 6.05
N GLN A 229 9.80 2.61 5.24
CA GLN A 229 9.60 3.53 4.11
C GLN A 229 9.46 5.00 4.53
N ILE A 230 9.00 5.27 5.76
CA ILE A 230 8.81 6.64 6.27
C ILE A 230 10.11 7.20 6.84
N ARG A 231 10.87 6.41 7.61
CA ARG A 231 12.09 6.86 8.28
C ARG A 231 13.31 6.91 7.36
N ASP A 232 13.41 5.96 6.45
CA ASP A 232 14.50 5.87 5.48
C ASP A 232 13.96 5.61 4.06
N PRO A 233 13.33 6.62 3.44
CA PRO A 233 12.78 6.48 2.10
C PRO A 233 13.83 6.15 1.05
N LYS A 234 15.11 6.56 1.26
CA LYS A 234 16.20 6.20 0.35
C LYS A 234 16.55 4.71 0.47
N GLY A 235 16.80 4.23 1.68
CA GLY A 235 17.10 2.81 1.90
C GLY A 235 15.96 1.90 1.46
N PHE A 236 14.69 2.33 1.65
CA PHE A 236 13.53 1.61 1.15
C PHE A 236 13.52 1.57 -0.40
N ALA A 237 13.81 2.69 -1.07
CA ALA A 237 13.92 2.73 -2.53
C ALA A 237 15.06 1.82 -3.05
N ASP A 238 16.23 1.84 -2.40
CA ASP A 238 17.37 0.98 -2.75
C ASP A 238 16.99 -0.51 -2.60
N MET A 239 16.22 -0.87 -1.58
CA MET A 239 15.69 -2.22 -1.39
C MET A 239 14.74 -2.62 -2.54
N LEU A 240 13.83 -1.73 -2.94
CA LEU A 240 12.93 -1.99 -4.08
C LEU A 240 13.71 -2.16 -5.39
N CYS A 241 14.78 -1.38 -5.60
CA CYS A 241 15.68 -1.57 -6.75
C CYS A 241 16.32 -2.96 -6.73
N CYS A 242 16.83 -3.42 -5.58
CA CYS A 242 17.43 -4.74 -5.44
C CYS A 242 16.43 -5.86 -5.77
N ILE A 243 15.16 -5.71 -5.36
CA ILE A 243 14.09 -6.66 -5.72
C ILE A 243 13.88 -6.70 -7.23
N ILE A 244 13.79 -5.53 -7.88
CA ILE A 244 13.53 -5.46 -9.33
C ILE A 244 14.70 -6.01 -10.15
N GLU A 245 15.94 -5.70 -9.76
CA GLU A 245 17.12 -5.94 -10.58
C GLU A 245 17.80 -7.27 -10.29
N GLU A 246 17.70 -7.76 -9.06
CA GLU A 246 18.41 -8.93 -8.59
C GLU A 246 17.49 -10.05 -8.09
N ASP A 247 16.16 -9.83 -8.12
CA ASP A 247 15.12 -10.76 -7.60
C ASP A 247 15.41 -11.25 -6.18
N ARG A 248 15.96 -10.38 -5.34
CA ARG A 248 16.29 -10.68 -3.95
C ARG A 248 16.19 -9.47 -3.04
N LEU A 249 16.12 -9.72 -1.74
CA LEU A 249 16.26 -8.69 -0.71
C LEU A 249 17.75 -8.39 -0.45
N PRO A 250 18.11 -7.11 -0.21
CA PRO A 250 19.46 -6.76 0.22
C PRO A 250 19.77 -7.37 1.59
N GLU A 251 21.06 -7.51 1.88
CA GLU A 251 21.53 -7.92 3.20
C GLU A 251 21.67 -6.66 4.08
N LEU A 252 20.65 -6.39 4.87
CA LEU A 252 20.65 -5.30 5.84
C LEU A 252 20.52 -5.88 7.26
N PRO A 253 21.23 -5.33 8.26
CA PRO A 253 21.31 -5.92 9.60
C PRO A 253 19.96 -5.98 10.33
N PHE A 254 18.99 -5.14 9.92
CA PHE A 254 17.66 -5.11 10.50
C PHE A 254 16.61 -5.85 9.62
N ILE A 255 16.99 -6.51 8.54
CA ILE A 255 16.10 -7.36 7.74
C ILE A 255 16.37 -8.82 8.05
N ARG A 256 15.43 -9.46 8.73
CA ARG A 256 15.39 -10.91 8.89
C ARG A 256 14.53 -11.52 7.77
N LYS A 257 15.08 -12.49 7.09
CA LYS A 257 14.41 -13.22 6.00
C LYS A 257 13.51 -14.33 6.52
#